data_8dd965baa68b43ba6342ab7b3f56d46f
#
_entry.id   8dd965baa68b43ba6342ab7b3f56d46f
#
_cell.length_a   1.000
_cell.length_b   1.000
_cell.length_c   1.000
_cell.angle_alpha   90.00
_cell.angle_beta   90.00
_cell.angle_gamma   90.00
#
_symmetry.space_group_name_H-M   'P 1'
#
loop_
_entity.id
_entity.type
_entity.pdbx_description
1 polymer ?
#
loop_
_entity_poly.entity_id
_entity_poly.type
_entity_poly.pdbx_seq_one_letter_code
_entity_poly.pdbx_strand_id
1 'polypeptide(L)'
;MLRRDSFTYEIQYTNAAEKFFRKHEDVREEYKAAIKELLAGDHPEKVDVKKISGKKSDYYRIRLGNYRVVYAVINGKIVVINTILAGPRGDVYKKMTGLK
;
A
#
# COMPACT_ATOMS: atom_id res chain seq x y z
N MET A 1 -27.01 4.75 10.35
CA MET A 1 -25.98 3.72 10.39
C MET A 1 -24.92 3.96 9.34
N LEU A 2 -23.67 3.92 9.73
CA LEU A 2 -22.58 4.06 8.78
C LEU A 2 -22.39 2.75 8.00
N ARG A 3 -22.24 2.88 6.70
CA ARG A 3 -21.95 1.74 5.86
C ARG A 3 -20.52 1.84 5.35
N ARG A 4 -19.94 0.70 5.03
CA ARG A 4 -18.56 0.67 4.56
C ARG A 4 -18.36 1.44 3.27
N ASP A 5 -19.36 1.44 2.40
CA ASP A 5 -19.27 2.16 1.15
C ASP A 5 -19.26 3.67 1.33
N SER A 6 -19.57 4.16 2.53
CA SER A 6 -19.45 5.58 2.83
C SER A 6 -18.08 5.94 3.42
N PHE A 7 -17.23 4.95 3.67
CA PHE A 7 -15.88 5.19 4.14
C PHE A 7 -15.04 5.80 3.03
N THR A 8 -14.35 6.91 3.34
CA THR A 8 -13.58 7.63 2.34
C THR A 8 -12.08 7.53 2.63
N TYR A 9 -11.33 7.17 1.63
CA TYR A 9 -9.88 7.16 1.71
C TYR A 9 -9.32 7.55 0.34
N GLU A 10 -8.03 7.87 0.30
CA GLU A 10 -7.36 8.26 -0.92
C GLU A 10 -6.04 7.50 -1.03
N ILE A 11 -5.69 7.06 -2.23
CA ILE A 11 -4.40 6.42 -2.49
C ILE A 11 -3.55 7.40 -3.28
N GLN A 12 -2.38 7.71 -2.74
CA GLN A 12 -1.41 8.55 -3.42
C GLN A 12 -0.17 7.72 -3.76
N TYR A 13 0.58 8.17 -4.74
CA TYR A 13 1.74 7.44 -5.23
C TYR A 13 2.93 8.38 -5.33
N THR A 14 4.09 7.96 -4.82
CA THR A 14 5.34 8.65 -5.10
C THR A 14 5.69 8.47 -6.57
N ASN A 15 6.64 9.28 -7.05
CA ASN A 15 7.10 9.13 -8.44
C ASN A 15 7.64 7.72 -8.71
N ALA A 16 8.36 7.16 -7.75
CA ALA A 16 8.90 5.80 -7.90
C ALA A 16 7.79 4.76 -8.02
N ALA A 17 6.77 4.87 -7.16
CA ALA A 17 5.65 3.93 -7.21
C ALA A 17 4.85 4.09 -8.50
N GLU A 18 4.60 5.33 -8.90
CA GLU A 18 3.85 5.58 -10.13
C GLU A 18 4.57 5.02 -11.34
N LYS A 19 5.91 5.18 -11.39
CA LYS A 19 6.71 4.66 -12.49
C LYS A 19 6.56 3.15 -12.62
N PHE A 20 6.57 2.45 -11.48
CA PHE A 20 6.39 1.01 -11.49
C PHE A 20 5.00 0.63 -12.02
N PHE A 21 3.96 1.28 -11.48
CA PHE A 21 2.59 0.91 -11.81
C PHE A 21 2.22 1.23 -13.26
N ARG A 22 2.86 2.22 -13.87
CA ARG A 22 2.63 2.48 -15.30
C ARG A 22 2.96 1.28 -16.15
N LYS A 23 3.93 0.48 -15.73
CA LYS A 23 4.34 -0.72 -16.45
C LYS A 23 3.63 -1.97 -15.96
N HIS A 24 2.88 -1.85 -14.86
CA HIS A 24 2.24 -3.00 -14.23
C HIS A 24 0.83 -2.62 -13.75
N GLU A 25 -0.03 -2.26 -14.71
CA GLU A 25 -1.37 -1.81 -14.35
C GLU A 25 -2.21 -2.91 -13.71
N ASP A 26 -1.95 -4.16 -14.07
CA ASP A 26 -2.63 -5.29 -13.43
C ASP A 26 -2.29 -5.35 -11.94
N VAL A 27 -1.03 -5.10 -11.59
CA VAL A 27 -0.60 -5.08 -10.20
C VAL A 27 -1.21 -3.87 -9.48
N ARG A 28 -1.34 -2.74 -10.17
CA ARG A 28 -2.01 -1.57 -9.60
C ARG A 28 -3.45 -1.91 -9.20
N GLU A 29 -4.18 -2.61 -10.06
CA GLU A 29 -5.56 -2.98 -9.76
C GLU A 29 -5.63 -3.95 -8.59
N GLU A 30 -4.71 -4.90 -8.52
CA GLU A 30 -4.64 -5.81 -7.37
C GLU A 30 -4.36 -5.05 -6.08
N TYR A 31 -3.46 -4.07 -6.14
CA TYR A 31 -3.12 -3.24 -4.99
C TYR A 31 -4.32 -2.42 -4.52
N LYS A 32 -5.03 -1.79 -5.45
CA LYS A 32 -6.21 -1.00 -5.10
C LYS A 32 -7.28 -1.88 -4.46
N ALA A 33 -7.47 -3.08 -4.98
CA ALA A 33 -8.43 -4.03 -4.40
C ALA A 33 -7.99 -4.46 -3.00
N ALA A 34 -6.70 -4.68 -2.79
CA ALA A 34 -6.17 -5.07 -1.49
C ALA A 34 -6.38 -3.96 -0.46
N ILE A 35 -6.09 -2.71 -0.83
CA ILE A 35 -6.30 -1.58 0.07
C ILE A 35 -7.78 -1.44 0.42
N LYS A 36 -8.65 -1.60 -0.57
CA LYS A 36 -10.09 -1.53 -0.32
C LYS A 36 -10.52 -2.61 0.66
N GLU A 37 -10.01 -3.82 0.50
CA GLU A 37 -10.35 -4.92 1.40
C GLU A 37 -9.86 -4.64 2.81
N LEU A 38 -8.65 -4.11 2.95
CA LEU A 38 -8.10 -3.78 4.26
C LEU A 38 -8.90 -2.72 5.00
N LEU A 39 -9.36 -1.70 4.28
CA LEU A 39 -9.98 -0.55 4.90
C LEU A 39 -11.49 -0.66 5.01
N ALA A 40 -12.13 -1.36 4.09
CA ALA A 40 -13.59 -1.36 4.00
C ALA A 40 -14.19 -2.71 3.67
N GLY A 41 -13.39 -3.76 3.52
CA GLY A 41 -13.88 -5.07 3.14
C GLY A 41 -14.31 -5.93 4.32
N ASP A 42 -14.86 -7.08 4.01
CA ASP A 42 -15.34 -8.03 5.01
C ASP A 42 -14.24 -8.95 5.53
N HIS A 43 -13.18 -9.13 4.76
CA HIS A 43 -12.12 -10.08 5.08
C HIS A 43 -10.74 -9.47 4.97
N PRO A 44 -10.43 -8.44 5.77
CA PRO A 44 -9.11 -7.81 5.72
C PRO A 44 -7.98 -8.79 6.07
N GLU A 45 -8.29 -9.83 6.82
CA GLU A 45 -7.29 -10.85 7.19
C GLU A 45 -6.78 -11.65 5.99
N LYS A 46 -7.48 -11.59 4.85
CA LYS A 46 -7.05 -12.29 3.65
C LYS A 46 -5.96 -11.54 2.88
N VAL A 47 -5.76 -10.27 3.20
CA VAL A 47 -4.71 -9.49 2.55
C VAL A 47 -3.37 -9.76 3.23
N ASP A 48 -2.37 -10.10 2.43
CA ASP A 48 -1.03 -10.40 2.97
C ASP A 48 -0.29 -9.08 3.20
N VAL A 49 -0.49 -8.52 4.38
CA VAL A 49 0.10 -7.24 4.77
C VAL A 49 0.91 -7.42 6.05
N LYS A 50 2.03 -6.73 6.12
CA LYS A 50 2.90 -6.78 7.29
C LYS A 50 3.38 -5.38 7.63
N LYS A 51 3.33 -5.05 8.91
CA LYS A 51 3.82 -3.78 9.40
C LYS A 51 5.34 -3.81 9.48
N ILE A 52 5.97 -2.73 9.03
CA ILE A 52 7.41 -2.57 9.06
C ILE A 52 7.71 -1.32 9.86
N SER A 53 8.29 -1.48 11.03
CA SER A 53 8.62 -0.34 11.88
C SER A 53 9.89 0.32 11.40
N GLY A 54 9.82 1.63 11.21
CA GLY A 54 10.98 2.44 10.85
C GLY A 54 11.36 3.37 11.98
N LYS A 55 12.48 4.06 11.80
CA LYS A 55 12.94 5.01 12.81
C LYS A 55 12.07 6.24 12.90
N LYS A 56 11.52 6.69 11.77
CA LYS A 56 10.74 7.93 11.72
C LYS A 56 9.26 7.69 11.57
N SER A 57 8.87 6.59 10.94
CA SER A 57 7.46 6.29 10.74
C SER A 57 7.28 4.81 10.48
N ASP A 58 6.06 4.38 10.59
CA ASP A 58 5.72 3.00 10.31
C ASP A 58 5.29 2.85 8.87
N TYR A 59 5.76 1.79 8.25
CA TYR A 59 5.40 1.44 6.89
C TYR A 59 4.71 0.09 6.90
N TYR A 60 3.97 -0.17 5.85
CA TYR A 60 3.30 -1.45 5.65
C TYR A 60 3.70 -2.00 4.31
N ARG A 61 3.81 -3.32 4.23
CA ARG A 61 4.13 -4.01 2.99
C ARG A 61 2.98 -4.93 2.63
N ILE A 62 2.48 -4.80 1.40
CA ILE A 62 1.52 -5.74 0.85
C ILE A 62 2.25 -6.63 -0.16
N ARG A 63 2.01 -7.92 -0.05
CA ARG A 63 2.56 -8.91 -0.96
C ARG A 63 1.51 -9.23 -2.04
N LEU A 64 1.90 -9.06 -3.29
CA LEU A 64 1.04 -9.36 -4.44
C LEU A 64 1.83 -10.25 -5.39
N GLY A 65 1.76 -11.57 -5.17
CA GLY A 65 2.54 -12.51 -5.95
C GLY A 65 4.04 -12.28 -5.77
N ASN A 66 4.73 -12.03 -6.88
CA ASN A 66 6.17 -11.77 -6.85
C ASN A 66 6.51 -10.32 -6.57
N TYR A 67 5.50 -9.48 -6.40
CA TYR A 67 5.70 -8.05 -6.17
C TYR A 67 5.41 -7.67 -4.74
N ARG A 68 5.98 -6.57 -4.33
CA ARG A 68 5.75 -6.00 -2.99
C ARG A 68 5.43 -4.52 -3.16
N VAL A 69 4.49 -4.02 -2.37
CA VAL A 69 4.16 -2.60 -2.35
C VAL A 69 4.29 -2.11 -0.92
N VAL A 70 5.02 -1.02 -0.75
CA VAL A 70 5.23 -0.41 0.58
C VAL A 70 4.45 0.89 0.63
N TYR A 71 3.69 1.07 1.68
CA TYR A 71 2.90 2.29 1.86
C TYR A 71 2.93 2.74 3.32
N ALA A 72 2.58 4.00 3.53
CA ALA A 72 2.39 4.58 4.86
C ALA A 72 0.96 5.07 4.95
N VAL A 73 0.42 5.11 6.17
CA VAL A 73 -0.93 5.58 6.42
C VAL A 73 -0.87 6.96 7.06
N ILE A 74 -1.55 7.91 6.47
CA ILE A 74 -1.64 9.26 6.99
C ILE A 74 -3.07 9.48 7.45
N ASN A 75 -3.27 9.69 8.75
CA ASN A 75 -4.59 9.91 9.31
C ASN A 75 -4.86 11.39 9.43
N GLY A 76 -5.94 11.82 8.81
CA GLY A 76 -6.40 13.20 8.86
C GLY A 76 -7.91 13.19 8.76
N LYS A 77 -8.48 14.21 8.11
CA LYS A 77 -9.92 14.23 7.86
C LYS A 77 -10.35 13.05 7.02
N ILE A 78 -9.48 12.64 6.11
CA ILE A 78 -9.63 11.37 5.39
C ILE A 78 -8.35 10.58 5.59
N VAL A 79 -8.44 9.29 5.39
CA VAL A 79 -7.26 8.42 5.45
C VAL A 79 -6.55 8.47 4.10
N VAL A 80 -5.25 8.75 4.12
CA VAL A 80 -4.45 8.76 2.91
C VAL A 80 -3.47 7.61 2.96
N ILE A 81 -3.50 6.77 1.94
CA ILE A 81 -2.55 5.67 1.76
C ILE A 81 -1.46 6.19 0.83
N ASN A 82 -0.33 6.54 1.41
CA ASN A 82 0.78 7.07 0.62
C ASN A 82 1.66 5.93 0.16
N THR A 83 1.57 5.58 -1.12
CA THR A 83 2.30 4.47 -1.72
C THR A 83 3.73 4.89 -2.02
N ILE A 84 4.68 4.31 -1.29
CA ILE A 84 6.08 4.74 -1.30
C ILE A 84 6.89 4.04 -2.38
N LEU A 85 6.82 2.72 -2.39
CA LEU A 85 7.61 1.89 -3.28
C LEU A 85 6.81 0.71 -3.77
N ALA A 86 7.10 0.26 -5.00
CA ALA A 86 6.53 -0.98 -5.51
C ALA A 86 7.57 -1.60 -6.44
N GLY A 87 7.57 -2.93 -6.49
CA GLY A 87 8.50 -3.63 -7.36
C GLY A 87 8.64 -5.08 -7.00
N PRO A 88 9.52 -5.79 -7.71
CA PRO A 88 9.86 -7.17 -7.36
C PRO A 88 10.45 -7.22 -5.96
N ARG A 89 10.29 -8.37 -5.32
CA ARG A 89 10.68 -8.55 -3.92
C ARG A 89 12.09 -8.03 -3.59
N GLY A 90 13.08 -8.42 -4.40
CA GLY A 90 14.47 -8.04 -4.11
C GLY A 90 14.70 -6.55 -4.21
N ASP A 91 14.12 -5.93 -5.24
CA ASP A 91 14.29 -4.50 -5.46
C ASP A 91 13.67 -3.66 -4.36
N VAL A 92 12.50 -4.07 -3.88
CA VAL A 92 11.81 -3.34 -2.82
C VAL A 92 12.63 -3.37 -1.54
N TYR A 93 13.18 -4.53 -1.18
CA TYR A 93 13.98 -4.64 0.03
C TYR A 93 15.24 -3.77 -0.03
N LYS A 94 15.88 -3.69 -1.18
CA LYS A 94 17.04 -2.82 -1.35
C LYS A 94 16.69 -1.35 -1.14
N LYS A 95 15.57 -0.93 -1.72
CA LYS A 95 15.14 0.46 -1.63
C LYS A 95 14.65 0.81 -0.23
N MET A 96 14.13 -0.17 0.51
CA MET A 96 13.65 0.07 1.86
C MET A 96 14.77 0.45 2.82
N THR A 97 15.98 0.01 2.58
CA THR A 97 17.09 0.39 3.45
C THR A 97 17.34 1.89 3.42
N GLY A 98 16.99 2.56 2.35
CA GLY A 98 17.10 4.00 2.24
C GLY A 98 16.02 4.78 2.96
N LEU A 99 14.98 4.10 3.46
CA LEU A 99 13.88 4.75 4.17
C LEU A 99 14.16 4.95 5.65
N LYS A 100 15.24 4.43 6.17
CA LYS A 100 15.58 4.52 7.60
C LYS A 100 16.21 5.85 7.96
#